data_09e4e06650b998675ca855960faedd1f
#
_entry.id   09e4e06650b998675ca855960faedd1f
#
_cell.length_a   1.000
_cell.length_b   1.000
_cell.length_c   1.000
_cell.angle_alpha   90.00
_cell.angle_beta   90.00
_cell.angle_gamma   90.00
#
_symmetry.space_group_name_H-M   'P 1'
#
loop_
_entity.id
_entity.type
_entity.pdbx_description
1 polymer ?
#
loop_
_entity_poly.entity_id
_entity_poly.type
_entity_poly.pdbx_seq_one_letter_code
_entity_poly.pdbx_strand_id
1 'polypeptide(L)'
;LTDQALNMVHQVRSGHPTKPWFLYFSHTAPHAPLQAKTQDSEKYRGRFDQGWDEIRRQRFARQLEMGVIPAGTQLPPRNTEENHAVEAWADLTEQQQELFARYQELYAAMVDNIDQNFGRLRTELEAIGEWENTVVVFLSDNGGSREGNQNGTSSYFRTMSGRTDGGSPFESLDDDYGRLDNMGGPQTLPHYPMGWAMASGTPFRLYKINTHQGGHQVPFIISRGAGLAEGGGLRTQYQHVTDLLPTIFDLAGLPVPTERHGQNAPQPAGSSFAESLQNPDAPSTHPEQYYEQAGHRGYYRDGWSAVTCHQPRTAFSEETWELHHLAQDPTESQDVSAQHPEKLAELQQAWEQAAWDNQVFPLDEGTGLLATQRPPWETALAQPVTFWPATPTVERYRSTQLINSRSFTVEVAFDYCPGDQGVLVAHGDQGGGYILYVENDCLHLAYNGYGVMTALDGGPLAIGETTCTLAMEAPGAKLWNATLLINKQQTAQVAGLPMLSSMAPFEGINIGTDRRSPVSWDLNQRHGTFPWTGTLHAVTYTPGELAPDAAARWIDTMREAGTRFD
;
A
#
# COMPACT_ATOMS: atom_id res chain seq x y z
N LEU A 1 5.59 -11.60 -9.47
CA LEU A 1 4.26 -12.07 -9.05
C LEU A 1 3.62 -12.95 -10.12
N THR A 2 3.49 -12.48 -11.36
CA THR A 2 2.80 -13.23 -12.44
C THR A 2 3.44 -14.58 -12.73
N ASP A 3 4.78 -14.67 -12.78
CA ASP A 3 5.46 -15.96 -12.95
C ASP A 3 5.11 -16.97 -11.84
N GLN A 4 4.99 -16.49 -10.59
CA GLN A 4 4.55 -17.33 -9.47
C GLN A 4 3.09 -17.76 -9.61
N ALA A 5 2.21 -16.84 -10.03
CA ALA A 5 0.80 -17.18 -10.28
C ALA A 5 0.67 -18.26 -11.36
N LEU A 6 1.37 -18.12 -12.48
CA LEU A 6 1.40 -19.12 -13.56
C LEU A 6 1.93 -20.47 -13.06
N ASN A 7 3.03 -20.47 -12.30
CA ASN A 7 3.58 -21.68 -11.70
C ASN A 7 2.57 -22.36 -10.76
N MET A 8 1.82 -21.61 -9.95
CA MET A 8 0.79 -22.16 -9.06
C MET A 8 -0.34 -22.80 -9.86
N VAL A 9 -0.82 -22.16 -10.93
CA VAL A 9 -1.86 -22.73 -11.81
C VAL A 9 -1.36 -24.04 -12.42
N HIS A 10 -0.14 -24.08 -12.95
CA HIS A 10 0.46 -25.30 -13.53
C HIS A 10 0.59 -26.41 -12.49
N GLN A 11 1.05 -26.12 -11.27
CA GLN A 11 1.17 -27.11 -10.20
C GLN A 11 -0.18 -27.72 -9.83
N VAL A 12 -1.22 -26.87 -9.67
CA VAL A 12 -2.57 -27.35 -9.36
C VAL A 12 -3.10 -28.22 -10.49
N ARG A 13 -2.93 -27.81 -11.75
CA ARG A 13 -3.39 -28.57 -12.91
C ARG A 13 -2.64 -29.88 -13.10
N SER A 14 -1.32 -29.90 -12.88
CA SER A 14 -0.50 -31.11 -12.96
C SER A 14 -0.86 -32.12 -11.86
N GLY A 15 -1.05 -31.63 -10.63
CA GLY A 15 -1.39 -32.49 -9.49
C GLY A 15 -2.85 -32.93 -9.45
N HIS A 16 -3.77 -32.12 -9.95
CA HIS A 16 -5.22 -32.33 -9.89
C HIS A 16 -5.92 -31.83 -11.17
N PRO A 17 -5.83 -32.54 -12.29
CA PRO A 17 -6.30 -32.07 -13.60
C PRO A 17 -7.78 -31.68 -13.68
N THR A 18 -8.63 -32.28 -12.85
CA THR A 18 -10.10 -32.08 -12.88
C THR A 18 -10.63 -31.25 -11.70
N LYS A 19 -9.76 -30.91 -10.72
CA LYS A 19 -10.21 -30.19 -9.53
C LYS A 19 -10.38 -28.71 -9.85
N PRO A 20 -11.50 -28.06 -9.49
CA PRO A 20 -11.61 -26.58 -9.56
C PRO A 20 -10.52 -25.88 -8.76
N TRP A 21 -10.11 -24.72 -9.23
CA TRP A 21 -9.12 -23.89 -8.55
C TRP A 21 -9.62 -22.45 -8.39
N PHE A 22 -9.08 -21.77 -7.43
CA PHE A 22 -9.30 -20.35 -7.16
C PHE A 22 -7.95 -19.64 -6.99
N LEU A 23 -7.77 -18.54 -7.70
CA LEU A 23 -6.59 -17.70 -7.62
C LEU A 23 -6.98 -16.29 -7.15
N TYR A 24 -6.52 -15.89 -5.97
CA TYR A 24 -6.56 -14.51 -5.55
C TYR A 24 -5.22 -13.86 -5.94
N PHE A 25 -5.25 -13.02 -6.96
CA PHE A 25 -4.05 -12.42 -7.54
C PHE A 25 -3.99 -10.92 -7.23
N SER A 26 -3.40 -10.60 -6.09
CA SER A 26 -3.25 -9.22 -5.61
C SER A 26 -1.96 -8.60 -6.14
N HIS A 27 -2.09 -7.61 -7.01
CA HIS A 27 -0.98 -6.78 -7.45
C HIS A 27 -0.65 -5.74 -6.38
N THR A 28 0.65 -5.43 -6.16
CA THR A 28 1.08 -4.27 -5.37
C THR A 28 0.99 -2.97 -6.17
N ALA A 29 1.19 -3.06 -7.48
CA ALA A 29 0.94 -1.96 -8.41
C ALA A 29 -0.59 -1.72 -8.56
N PRO A 30 -1.02 -0.45 -8.73
CA PRO A 30 -0.25 0.78 -8.89
C PRO A 30 -0.03 1.57 -7.60
N HIS A 31 -0.13 0.95 -6.41
CA HIS A 31 0.17 1.62 -5.15
C HIS A 31 1.61 2.15 -5.11
N ALA A 32 1.83 3.30 -4.44
CA ALA A 32 3.19 3.82 -4.22
C ALA A 32 4.06 2.82 -3.42
N PRO A 33 5.38 2.80 -3.66
CA PRO A 33 6.15 3.71 -4.54
C PRO A 33 5.93 3.44 -6.03
N LEU A 34 5.85 4.53 -6.81
CA LEU A 34 5.62 4.46 -8.25
C LEU A 34 6.91 4.06 -8.98
N GLN A 35 7.13 2.79 -9.11
CA GLN A 35 8.30 2.22 -9.79
C GLN A 35 7.88 1.44 -11.04
N ALA A 36 8.45 1.79 -12.18
CA ALA A 36 8.10 1.20 -13.47
C ALA A 36 9.35 0.86 -14.28
N LYS A 37 9.23 -0.16 -15.14
CA LYS A 37 10.28 -0.44 -16.11
C LYS A 37 10.43 0.73 -17.07
N THR A 38 11.67 1.08 -17.43
CA THR A 38 11.95 2.19 -18.36
C THR A 38 11.16 2.06 -19.66
N GLN A 39 11.12 0.85 -20.24
CA GLN A 39 10.35 0.61 -21.48
C GLN A 39 8.85 0.89 -21.35
N ASP A 40 8.26 0.72 -20.16
CA ASP A 40 6.85 0.98 -19.93
C ASP A 40 6.62 2.47 -19.66
N SER A 41 7.50 3.12 -18.90
CA SER A 41 7.36 4.56 -18.61
C SER A 41 7.59 5.44 -19.85
N GLU A 42 8.48 5.06 -20.75
CA GLU A 42 8.73 5.81 -21.99
C GLU A 42 7.51 5.85 -22.94
N LYS A 43 6.60 4.88 -22.86
CA LYS A 43 5.31 4.92 -23.64
C LYS A 43 4.44 6.11 -23.25
N TYR A 44 4.61 6.61 -22.04
CA TYR A 44 3.76 7.65 -21.45
C TYR A 44 4.44 9.01 -21.38
N ARG A 45 5.70 9.13 -21.85
CA ARG A 45 6.43 10.38 -21.84
C ARG A 45 5.66 11.49 -22.55
N GLY A 46 5.44 12.63 -21.86
CA GLY A 46 4.74 13.80 -22.37
C GLY A 46 3.21 13.66 -22.47
N ARG A 47 2.62 12.52 -22.11
CA ARG A 47 1.17 12.32 -22.22
C ARG A 47 0.35 13.07 -21.18
N PHE A 48 0.97 13.55 -20.14
CA PHE A 48 0.31 14.21 -19.01
C PHE A 48 0.70 15.69 -18.85
N ASP A 49 1.46 16.26 -19.79
CA ASP A 49 1.90 17.66 -19.78
C ASP A 49 0.73 18.65 -19.81
N GLN A 50 -0.42 18.24 -20.35
CA GLN A 50 -1.66 19.02 -20.35
C GLN A 50 -2.32 19.15 -18.97
N GLY A 51 -1.86 18.36 -17.98
CA GLY A 51 -2.26 18.44 -16.59
C GLY A 51 -3.57 17.77 -16.21
N TRP A 52 -3.81 17.72 -14.89
CA TRP A 52 -4.95 16.99 -14.33
C TRP A 52 -6.31 17.58 -14.69
N ASP A 53 -6.46 18.89 -14.85
CA ASP A 53 -7.74 19.50 -15.21
C ASP A 53 -8.20 19.04 -16.61
N GLU A 54 -7.30 19.06 -17.57
CA GLU A 54 -7.60 18.65 -18.95
C GLU A 54 -7.77 17.13 -19.07
N ILE A 55 -6.91 16.34 -18.42
CA ILE A 55 -7.05 14.89 -18.36
C ILE A 55 -8.39 14.50 -17.73
N ARG A 56 -8.79 15.18 -16.64
CA ARG A 56 -10.09 14.96 -15.99
C ARG A 56 -11.24 15.25 -16.92
N ARG A 57 -11.19 16.36 -17.65
CA ARG A 57 -12.21 16.75 -18.64
C ARG A 57 -12.31 15.73 -19.78
N GLN A 58 -11.19 15.28 -20.32
CA GLN A 58 -11.15 14.28 -21.41
C GLN A 58 -11.68 12.92 -20.94
N ARG A 59 -11.29 12.48 -19.77
CA ARG A 59 -11.76 11.23 -19.16
C ARG A 59 -13.27 11.27 -18.96
N PHE A 60 -13.79 12.36 -18.41
CA PHE A 60 -15.23 12.56 -18.22
C PHE A 60 -16.00 12.52 -19.54
N ALA A 61 -15.52 13.24 -20.56
CA ALA A 61 -16.14 13.24 -21.88
C ALA A 61 -16.17 11.81 -22.48
N ARG A 62 -15.07 11.06 -22.32
CA ARG A 62 -15.00 9.67 -22.79
C ARG A 62 -15.95 8.73 -22.04
N GLN A 63 -16.09 8.91 -20.71
CA GLN A 63 -17.03 8.14 -19.90
C GLN A 63 -18.50 8.38 -20.33
N LEU A 64 -18.87 9.63 -20.65
CA LEU A 64 -20.18 9.95 -21.20
C LEU A 64 -20.39 9.31 -22.58
N GLU A 65 -19.41 9.40 -23.48
CA GLU A 65 -19.46 8.79 -24.82
C GLU A 65 -19.65 7.27 -24.75
N MET A 66 -18.96 6.63 -23.81
CA MET A 66 -19.05 5.17 -23.60
C MET A 66 -20.31 4.74 -22.83
N GLY A 67 -21.08 5.69 -22.30
CA GLY A 67 -22.24 5.40 -21.45
C GLY A 67 -21.89 4.80 -20.08
N VAL A 68 -20.63 4.89 -19.65
CA VAL A 68 -20.18 4.39 -18.33
C VAL A 68 -20.80 5.20 -17.19
N ILE A 69 -21.06 6.48 -17.45
CA ILE A 69 -21.80 7.37 -16.56
C ILE A 69 -23.06 7.85 -17.25
N PRO A 70 -24.16 8.13 -16.51
CA PRO A 70 -25.42 8.57 -17.09
C PRO A 70 -25.28 9.88 -17.89
N ALA A 71 -26.03 9.97 -18.99
CA ALA A 71 -26.13 11.23 -19.73
C ALA A 71 -26.72 12.34 -18.84
N GLY A 72 -26.15 13.53 -18.92
CA GLY A 72 -26.56 14.67 -18.09
C GLY A 72 -25.81 14.80 -16.76
N THR A 73 -25.00 13.80 -16.38
CA THR A 73 -24.07 13.95 -15.23
C THR A 73 -23.21 15.20 -15.42
N GLN A 74 -22.97 15.90 -14.33
CA GLN A 74 -22.08 17.07 -14.32
C GLN A 74 -20.71 16.67 -13.75
N LEU A 75 -19.65 17.22 -14.33
CA LEU A 75 -18.31 17.09 -13.74
C LEU A 75 -18.20 18.07 -12.57
N PRO A 76 -17.99 17.60 -11.33
CA PRO A 76 -17.80 18.50 -10.20
C PRO A 76 -16.61 19.44 -10.40
N PRO A 77 -16.55 20.59 -9.73
CA PRO A 77 -15.35 21.42 -9.70
C PRO A 77 -14.17 20.63 -9.10
N ARG A 78 -12.97 21.22 -9.11
CA ARG A 78 -11.85 20.68 -8.31
C ARG A 78 -12.24 20.64 -6.83
N ASN A 79 -11.67 19.68 -6.11
CA ASN A 79 -11.90 19.59 -4.67
C ASN A 79 -11.44 20.87 -3.98
N THR A 80 -12.25 21.39 -3.08
CA THR A 80 -12.03 22.63 -2.33
C THR A 80 -12.18 22.44 -0.84
N GLU A 81 -12.52 21.23 -0.42
CA GLU A 81 -12.69 20.86 0.98
C GLU A 81 -11.37 21.09 1.75
N GLU A 82 -11.47 21.43 3.01
CA GLU A 82 -10.29 21.64 3.87
C GLU A 82 -9.38 20.41 3.84
N ASN A 83 -8.08 20.61 3.69
CA ASN A 83 -7.05 19.59 3.51
C ASN A 83 -7.15 18.75 2.20
N HIS A 84 -8.13 19.03 1.34
CA HIS A 84 -8.33 18.32 0.06
C HIS A 84 -8.31 19.24 -1.17
N ALA A 85 -8.12 20.54 -0.97
CA ALA A 85 -8.13 21.52 -2.06
C ALA A 85 -7.03 21.22 -3.08
N VAL A 86 -7.39 21.23 -4.36
CA VAL A 86 -6.48 21.00 -5.49
C VAL A 86 -6.29 22.29 -6.26
N GLU A 87 -5.04 22.72 -6.44
CA GLU A 87 -4.69 23.88 -7.25
C GLU A 87 -4.99 23.64 -8.74
N ALA A 88 -5.27 24.70 -9.47
CA ALA A 88 -5.38 24.63 -10.92
C ALA A 88 -4.03 24.28 -11.53
N TRP A 89 -4.00 23.37 -12.51
CA TRP A 89 -2.76 23.05 -13.22
C TRP A 89 -2.07 24.28 -13.81
N ALA A 90 -2.84 25.23 -14.33
CA ALA A 90 -2.32 26.46 -14.92
C ALA A 90 -1.67 27.42 -13.91
N ASP A 91 -1.95 27.27 -12.64
CA ASP A 91 -1.36 28.11 -11.57
C ASP A 91 -0.03 27.56 -11.05
N LEU A 92 0.34 26.33 -11.46
CA LEU A 92 1.59 25.70 -11.09
C LEU A 92 2.77 26.27 -11.87
N THR A 93 3.95 26.27 -11.28
CA THR A 93 5.21 26.59 -11.99
C THR A 93 5.54 25.53 -13.05
N GLU A 94 6.35 25.90 -14.05
CA GLU A 94 6.83 24.95 -15.07
C GLU A 94 7.53 23.73 -14.44
N GLN A 95 8.34 23.96 -13.40
CA GLN A 95 9.02 22.91 -12.66
C GLN A 95 8.04 21.94 -11.99
N GLN A 96 6.98 22.45 -11.37
CA GLN A 96 5.93 21.61 -10.79
C GLN A 96 5.20 20.82 -11.86
N GLN A 97 4.83 21.45 -12.97
CA GLN A 97 4.13 20.79 -14.06
C GLN A 97 4.93 19.63 -14.64
N GLU A 98 6.22 19.83 -14.91
CA GLU A 98 7.12 18.77 -15.42
C GLU A 98 7.26 17.62 -14.43
N LEU A 99 7.54 17.92 -13.15
CA LEU A 99 7.68 16.91 -12.11
C LEU A 99 6.39 16.12 -11.89
N PHE A 100 5.25 16.84 -11.82
CA PHE A 100 3.96 16.21 -11.55
C PHE A 100 3.47 15.38 -12.74
N ALA A 101 3.73 15.82 -13.97
CA ALA A 101 3.48 14.99 -15.16
C ALA A 101 4.29 13.70 -15.11
N ARG A 102 5.56 13.77 -14.68
CA ARG A 102 6.43 12.58 -14.54
C ARG A 102 5.87 11.57 -13.55
N TYR A 103 5.37 11.98 -12.41
CA TYR A 103 4.72 11.07 -11.47
C TYR A 103 3.55 10.32 -12.10
N GLN A 104 2.72 10.99 -12.88
CA GLN A 104 1.57 10.38 -13.53
C GLN A 104 1.95 9.42 -14.67
N GLU A 105 3.03 9.71 -15.39
CA GLU A 105 3.61 8.80 -16.38
C GLU A 105 4.00 7.47 -15.76
N LEU A 106 4.62 7.50 -14.57
CA LEU A 106 5.00 6.29 -13.83
C LEU A 106 3.79 5.49 -13.36
N TYR A 107 2.78 6.19 -12.84
CA TYR A 107 1.51 5.54 -12.45
C TYR A 107 0.86 4.85 -13.65
N ALA A 108 0.77 5.52 -14.79
CA ALA A 108 0.21 4.95 -16.02
C ALA A 108 1.02 3.74 -16.51
N ALA A 109 2.34 3.80 -16.41
CA ALA A 109 3.22 2.69 -16.75
C ALA A 109 3.03 1.46 -15.85
N MET A 110 2.76 1.68 -14.55
CA MET A 110 2.43 0.58 -13.64
C MET A 110 1.09 -0.08 -14.00
N VAL A 111 0.08 0.71 -14.37
CA VAL A 111 -1.22 0.20 -14.85
C VAL A 111 -1.05 -0.59 -16.15
N ASP A 112 -0.28 -0.06 -17.10
CA ASP A 112 0.06 -0.76 -18.36
C ASP A 112 0.76 -2.10 -18.09
N ASN A 113 1.65 -2.16 -17.09
CA ASN A 113 2.30 -3.40 -16.71
C ASN A 113 1.34 -4.43 -16.11
N ILE A 114 0.31 -4.00 -15.36
CA ILE A 114 -0.76 -4.90 -14.89
C ILE A 114 -1.48 -5.50 -16.09
N ASP A 115 -1.85 -4.69 -17.09
CA ASP A 115 -2.54 -5.14 -18.30
C ASP A 115 -1.70 -6.15 -19.09
N GLN A 116 -0.41 -5.86 -19.31
CA GLN A 116 0.51 -6.81 -19.94
C GLN A 116 0.57 -8.16 -19.21
N ASN A 117 0.62 -8.14 -17.89
CA ASN A 117 0.67 -9.35 -17.07
C ASN A 117 -0.66 -10.10 -17.02
N PHE A 118 -1.78 -9.39 -17.08
CA PHE A 118 -3.09 -10.01 -17.30
C PHE A 118 -3.16 -10.69 -18.68
N GLY A 119 -2.64 -10.05 -19.71
CA GLY A 119 -2.51 -10.66 -21.05
C GLY A 119 -1.70 -11.96 -21.05
N ARG A 120 -0.60 -12.02 -20.28
CA ARG A 120 0.19 -13.26 -20.09
C ARG A 120 -0.63 -14.37 -19.42
N LEU A 121 -1.35 -14.02 -18.33
CA LEU A 121 -2.22 -14.99 -17.63
C LEU A 121 -3.30 -15.53 -18.57
N ARG A 122 -3.96 -14.65 -19.33
CA ARG A 122 -4.96 -15.04 -20.31
C ARG A 122 -4.40 -16.00 -21.36
N THR A 123 -3.29 -15.64 -21.99
CA THR A 123 -2.61 -16.46 -22.99
C THR A 123 -2.32 -17.88 -22.48
N GLU A 124 -1.86 -17.98 -21.23
CA GLU A 124 -1.57 -19.27 -20.62
C GLU A 124 -2.84 -20.08 -20.35
N LEU A 125 -3.89 -19.45 -19.84
CA LEU A 125 -5.18 -20.12 -19.61
C LEU A 125 -5.82 -20.58 -20.93
N GLU A 126 -5.67 -19.83 -22.02
CA GLU A 126 -6.08 -20.23 -23.36
C GLU A 126 -5.28 -21.46 -23.84
N ALA A 127 -3.95 -21.44 -23.65
CA ALA A 127 -3.06 -22.52 -24.07
C ALA A 127 -3.33 -23.85 -23.37
N ILE A 128 -3.72 -23.83 -22.09
CA ILE A 128 -4.08 -25.03 -21.32
C ILE A 128 -5.59 -25.39 -21.40
N GLY A 129 -6.37 -24.61 -22.19
CA GLY A 129 -7.81 -24.88 -22.41
C GLY A 129 -8.74 -24.52 -21.24
N GLU A 130 -8.28 -23.67 -20.31
CA GLU A 130 -9.04 -23.30 -19.10
C GLU A 130 -9.80 -21.97 -19.25
N TRP A 131 -9.46 -21.13 -20.24
CA TRP A 131 -10.00 -19.78 -20.36
C TRP A 131 -11.53 -19.74 -20.43
N GLU A 132 -12.12 -20.56 -21.30
CA GLU A 132 -13.59 -20.61 -21.50
C GLU A 132 -14.37 -21.06 -20.26
N ASN A 133 -13.72 -21.74 -19.32
CA ASN A 133 -14.31 -22.18 -18.06
C ASN A 133 -13.82 -21.40 -16.84
N THR A 134 -13.21 -20.23 -17.08
CA THR A 134 -12.69 -19.38 -16.00
C THR A 134 -13.54 -18.11 -15.86
N VAL A 135 -13.97 -17.81 -14.63
CA VAL A 135 -14.52 -16.51 -14.27
C VAL A 135 -13.38 -15.62 -13.82
N VAL A 136 -13.24 -14.46 -14.46
CA VAL A 136 -12.24 -13.46 -14.11
C VAL A 136 -12.95 -12.26 -13.48
N VAL A 137 -12.52 -11.89 -12.29
CA VAL A 137 -12.96 -10.66 -11.61
C VAL A 137 -11.77 -9.72 -11.50
N PHE A 138 -11.92 -8.52 -12.04
CA PHE A 138 -10.92 -7.44 -11.92
C PHE A 138 -11.54 -6.25 -11.21
N LEU A 139 -10.87 -5.78 -10.16
CA LEU A 139 -11.31 -4.61 -9.39
C LEU A 139 -10.11 -3.89 -8.78
N SER A 140 -10.34 -2.62 -8.39
CA SER A 140 -9.48 -1.90 -7.45
C SER A 140 -10.05 -2.02 -6.04
N ASP A 141 -9.22 -1.84 -5.01
CA ASP A 141 -9.61 -1.89 -3.60
C ASP A 141 -10.14 -0.55 -3.08
N ASN A 142 -9.69 0.56 -3.64
CA ASN A 142 -10.11 1.93 -3.30
C ASN A 142 -9.92 2.88 -4.48
N GLY A 143 -10.38 4.11 -4.31
CA GLY A 143 -10.12 5.21 -5.23
C GLY A 143 -8.68 5.68 -5.25
N GLY A 144 -8.37 6.74 -6.00
CA GLY A 144 -7.03 7.32 -6.10
C GLY A 144 -6.49 7.72 -4.72
N SER A 145 -5.18 7.58 -4.49
CA SER A 145 -4.55 7.95 -3.23
C SER A 145 -4.07 9.39 -3.23
N ARG A 146 -4.36 10.15 -2.17
CA ARG A 146 -3.85 11.50 -1.95
C ARG A 146 -2.59 11.57 -1.08
N GLU A 147 -2.01 10.44 -0.71
CA GLU A 147 -0.91 10.34 0.25
C GLU A 147 0.38 11.08 -0.18
N GLY A 148 0.49 11.49 -1.45
CA GLY A 148 1.52 12.41 -1.92
C GLY A 148 1.26 13.88 -1.60
N ASN A 149 0.14 14.22 -0.94
CA ASN A 149 -0.26 15.59 -0.60
C ASN A 149 -0.28 16.52 -1.84
N GLN A 150 0.04 17.82 -1.66
CA GLN A 150 -0.02 18.81 -2.74
C GLN A 150 1.05 18.62 -3.82
N ASN A 151 2.26 18.21 -3.44
CA ASN A 151 3.43 18.24 -4.32
C ASN A 151 3.90 16.86 -4.79
N GLY A 152 3.30 15.78 -4.30
CA GLY A 152 3.91 14.47 -4.46
C GLY A 152 5.21 14.35 -3.66
N THR A 153 5.98 13.30 -3.93
CA THR A 153 7.28 13.10 -3.30
C THR A 153 8.09 12.07 -4.08
N SER A 154 9.41 12.15 -4.07
CA SER A 154 10.31 11.10 -4.54
C SER A 154 10.70 10.12 -3.41
N SER A 155 10.25 10.35 -2.18
CA SER A 155 10.62 9.56 -0.99
C SER A 155 9.41 9.27 -0.10
N TYR A 156 8.49 8.44 -0.60
CA TYR A 156 7.21 8.12 0.05
C TYR A 156 7.37 7.61 1.50
N PHE A 157 8.26 6.64 1.74
CA PHE A 157 8.42 6.09 3.10
C PHE A 157 8.97 7.10 4.10
N ARG A 158 9.76 8.05 3.63
CA ARG A 158 10.23 9.14 4.47
C ARG A 158 9.10 10.11 4.82
N THR A 159 8.29 10.48 3.84
CA THR A 159 7.10 11.32 4.06
C THR A 159 6.17 10.65 5.06
N MET A 160 5.94 9.34 4.94
CA MET A 160 5.13 8.55 5.87
C MET A 160 5.75 8.42 7.27
N SER A 161 7.06 8.57 7.41
CA SER A 161 7.72 8.51 8.73
C SER A 161 7.55 9.76 9.60
N GLY A 162 6.88 10.80 9.08
CA GLY A 162 6.72 12.07 9.78
C GLY A 162 8.04 12.83 9.99
N ARG A 163 9.10 12.49 9.25
CA ARG A 163 10.39 13.21 9.36
C ARG A 163 10.36 14.49 8.53
N THR A 164 10.09 15.59 9.21
CA THR A 164 10.15 16.97 8.69
C THR A 164 11.26 17.76 9.38
N ASP A 165 12.35 17.11 9.71
CA ASP A 165 13.46 17.67 10.46
C ASP A 165 14.41 18.53 9.57
N GLY A 166 13.82 19.33 8.68
CA GLY A 166 14.42 20.53 8.06
C GLY A 166 15.87 20.39 7.60
N GLY A 167 16.25 19.31 6.96
CA GLY A 167 17.64 19.07 6.55
C GLY A 167 17.79 17.83 5.68
N SER A 168 16.68 17.31 5.23
CA SER A 168 16.66 16.13 4.39
C SER A 168 16.73 16.49 2.91
N PRO A 169 17.59 15.83 2.13
CA PRO A 169 17.67 16.03 0.69
C PRO A 169 16.41 15.56 -0.09
N PHE A 170 15.28 15.23 0.57
CA PHE A 170 14.08 14.72 -0.06
C PHE A 170 12.79 15.45 0.34
N GLU A 171 12.90 16.66 0.87
CA GLU A 171 11.77 17.42 1.40
C GLU A 171 11.37 18.63 0.57
N SER A 172 12.23 19.07 -0.34
CA SER A 172 11.91 20.20 -1.21
C SER A 172 11.50 19.73 -2.61
N LEU A 173 10.65 20.52 -3.24
CA LEU A 173 10.31 20.36 -4.65
C LEU A 173 11.57 20.33 -5.54
N ASP A 174 12.58 21.15 -5.19
CA ASP A 174 13.84 21.24 -5.91
C ASP A 174 14.64 19.93 -5.83
N ASP A 175 14.64 19.27 -4.65
CA ASP A 175 15.31 17.98 -4.48
C ASP A 175 14.61 16.88 -5.28
N ASP A 176 13.29 16.85 -5.27
CA ASP A 176 12.49 15.90 -6.07
C ASP A 176 12.72 16.15 -7.57
N TYR A 177 12.71 17.41 -7.99
CA TYR A 177 12.98 17.78 -9.38
C TYR A 177 14.42 17.44 -9.82
N GLY A 178 15.40 17.62 -8.94
CA GLY A 178 16.80 17.21 -9.19
C GLY A 178 16.97 15.70 -9.42
N ARG A 179 15.94 14.88 -9.14
CA ARG A 179 15.91 13.43 -9.36
C ARG A 179 15.05 12.99 -10.55
N LEU A 180 14.55 13.93 -11.34
CA LEU A 180 13.57 13.68 -12.41
C LEU A 180 14.02 12.55 -13.35
N ASP A 181 15.30 12.52 -13.73
CA ASP A 181 15.87 11.49 -14.62
C ASP A 181 15.90 10.09 -14.00
N ASN A 182 15.99 10.00 -12.67
CA ASN A 182 16.01 8.73 -11.93
C ASN A 182 14.63 8.36 -11.38
N MET A 183 13.62 9.21 -11.60
CA MET A 183 12.28 9.05 -11.05
C MET A 183 11.61 7.77 -11.58
N GLY A 184 11.13 6.95 -10.65
CA GLY A 184 10.53 5.65 -10.96
C GLY A 184 11.53 4.51 -11.11
N GLY A 185 12.82 4.81 -10.99
CA GLY A 185 13.89 3.82 -10.87
C GLY A 185 14.03 3.27 -9.44
N PRO A 186 14.95 2.34 -9.24
CA PRO A 186 15.10 1.62 -7.97
C PRO A 186 15.60 2.47 -6.80
N GLN A 187 16.12 3.67 -7.06
CA GLN A 187 16.66 4.57 -6.04
C GLN A 187 15.68 5.68 -5.62
N THR A 188 14.47 5.67 -6.18
CA THR A 188 13.41 6.63 -5.83
C THR A 188 12.15 5.87 -5.42
N LEU A 189 11.37 6.49 -4.54
CA LEU A 189 10.14 5.92 -3.99
C LEU A 189 9.00 6.93 -4.18
N PRO A 190 8.58 7.20 -5.44
CA PRO A 190 7.68 8.30 -5.72
C PRO A 190 6.23 8.03 -5.31
N HIS A 191 5.53 9.14 -5.03
CA HIS A 191 4.07 9.21 -4.99
C HIS A 191 3.62 10.47 -5.73
N TYR A 192 2.55 10.38 -6.50
CA TYR A 192 2.01 11.52 -7.24
C TYR A 192 1.26 12.50 -6.30
N PRO A 193 1.12 13.80 -6.70
CA PRO A 193 0.34 14.79 -5.96
C PRO A 193 -1.17 14.54 -6.04
N MET A 194 -1.90 15.09 -5.06
CA MET A 194 -3.35 15.00 -4.87
C MET A 194 -4.17 15.33 -6.13
N GLY A 195 -3.70 16.25 -6.98
CA GLY A 195 -4.37 16.58 -8.24
C GLY A 195 -4.52 15.37 -9.18
N TRP A 196 -3.56 14.46 -9.18
CA TRP A 196 -3.68 13.21 -9.94
C TRP A 196 -4.59 12.19 -9.28
N ALA A 197 -4.72 12.20 -7.94
CA ALA A 197 -5.73 11.39 -7.26
C ALA A 197 -7.14 11.81 -7.71
N MET A 198 -7.43 13.11 -7.73
CA MET A 198 -8.68 13.67 -8.24
C MET A 198 -8.92 13.28 -9.70
N ALA A 199 -7.92 13.42 -10.56
CA ALA A 199 -8.06 13.04 -11.97
C ALA A 199 -8.26 11.54 -12.16
N SER A 200 -7.63 10.70 -11.32
CA SER A 200 -7.79 9.24 -11.36
C SER A 200 -9.18 8.80 -10.91
N GLY A 201 -9.77 9.46 -9.93
CA GLY A 201 -11.13 9.21 -9.45
C GLY A 201 -12.26 9.78 -10.31
N THR A 202 -11.97 10.45 -11.44
CA THR A 202 -12.99 11.07 -12.31
C THR A 202 -14.15 10.12 -12.64
N PRO A 203 -15.43 10.52 -12.50
CA PRO A 203 -15.90 11.90 -12.23
C PRO A 203 -16.14 12.23 -10.76
N PHE A 204 -15.84 11.32 -9.86
CA PHE A 204 -16.24 11.36 -8.46
C PHE A 204 -15.44 12.39 -7.64
N ARG A 205 -16.06 12.85 -6.55
CA ARG A 205 -15.43 13.74 -5.55
C ARG A 205 -14.57 12.94 -4.59
N LEU A 206 -13.49 13.57 -4.12
CA LEU A 206 -12.55 13.06 -3.14
C LEU A 206 -11.83 11.76 -3.58
N TYR A 207 -11.27 11.00 -2.64
CA TYR A 207 -10.34 9.92 -2.95
C TYR A 207 -10.30 8.88 -1.83
N LYS A 208 -9.40 7.91 -1.93
CA LYS A 208 -9.07 6.92 -0.87
C LYS A 208 -9.15 7.57 0.53
N ILE A 209 -9.69 6.85 1.49
CA ILE A 209 -10.01 7.22 2.87
C ILE A 209 -11.41 7.86 2.99
N ASN A 210 -11.79 8.76 2.10
CA ASN A 210 -13.09 9.41 2.17
C ASN A 210 -14.23 8.43 1.83
N THR A 211 -15.38 8.64 2.47
CA THR A 211 -16.61 7.86 2.21
C THR A 211 -17.47 8.39 1.07
N HIS A 212 -17.02 9.44 0.40
CA HIS A 212 -17.57 9.91 -0.87
C HIS A 212 -17.25 8.94 -2.00
N GLN A 213 -17.98 9.01 -3.11
CA GLN A 213 -17.85 8.06 -4.23
C GLN A 213 -16.41 7.93 -4.74
N GLY A 214 -15.63 9.00 -4.76
CA GLY A 214 -14.24 8.95 -5.20
C GLY A 214 -13.31 8.12 -4.31
N GLY A 215 -13.72 7.82 -3.07
CA GLY A 215 -12.96 6.97 -2.17
C GLY A 215 -13.21 5.48 -2.36
N HIS A 216 -14.41 5.08 -2.77
CA HIS A 216 -14.81 3.66 -2.77
C HIS A 216 -15.51 3.17 -4.04
N GLN A 217 -15.96 4.05 -4.93
CA GLN A 217 -16.51 3.61 -6.23
C GLN A 217 -15.36 3.35 -7.21
N VAL A 218 -15.08 2.10 -7.46
CA VAL A 218 -13.89 1.62 -8.18
C VAL A 218 -14.26 0.91 -9.48
N PRO A 219 -13.32 0.78 -10.45
CA PRO A 219 -13.50 -0.09 -11.59
C PRO A 219 -13.79 -1.52 -11.14
N PHE A 220 -14.83 -2.13 -11.74
CA PHE A 220 -15.23 -3.49 -11.45
C PHE A 220 -15.66 -4.18 -12.75
N ILE A 221 -14.98 -5.27 -13.11
CA ILE A 221 -15.19 -6.02 -14.34
C ILE A 221 -15.32 -7.50 -14.00
N ILE A 222 -16.38 -8.14 -14.51
CA ILE A 222 -16.50 -9.60 -14.50
C ILE A 222 -16.50 -10.09 -15.93
N SER A 223 -15.65 -11.06 -16.22
CA SER A 223 -15.55 -11.73 -17.51
C SER A 223 -15.64 -13.25 -17.32
N ARG A 224 -16.33 -13.91 -18.22
CA ARG A 224 -16.38 -15.37 -18.30
C ARG A 224 -16.37 -15.77 -19.78
N GLY A 225 -15.46 -16.65 -20.15
CA GLY A 225 -15.28 -17.07 -21.55
C GLY A 225 -16.55 -17.66 -22.15
N ALA A 226 -17.22 -18.57 -21.45
CA ALA A 226 -18.52 -19.10 -21.82
C ALA A 226 -19.55 -18.86 -20.71
N GLY A 227 -20.73 -18.31 -21.07
CA GLY A 227 -21.89 -18.29 -20.17
C GLY A 227 -22.28 -16.95 -19.54
N LEU A 228 -21.75 -15.81 -20.02
CA LEU A 228 -22.41 -14.51 -19.86
C LEU A 228 -23.26 -14.23 -21.09
N ALA A 229 -24.48 -13.70 -20.88
CA ALA A 229 -25.45 -13.51 -21.96
C ALA A 229 -24.98 -12.51 -23.03
N GLU A 230 -24.23 -11.48 -22.62
CA GLU A 230 -23.69 -10.45 -23.52
C GLU A 230 -22.32 -9.98 -23.01
N GLY A 231 -21.32 -9.99 -23.89
CA GLY A 231 -20.03 -9.37 -23.62
C GLY A 231 -20.09 -7.83 -23.75
N GLY A 232 -19.40 -7.10 -22.87
CA GLY A 232 -19.29 -5.65 -22.91
C GLY A 232 -20.50 -4.88 -22.37
N GLY A 233 -21.50 -5.55 -21.79
CA GLY A 233 -22.67 -4.91 -21.19
C GLY A 233 -22.33 -4.19 -19.87
N LEU A 234 -22.92 -3.01 -19.68
CA LEU A 234 -22.84 -2.27 -18.41
C LEU A 234 -23.90 -2.79 -17.43
N ARG A 235 -23.58 -2.72 -16.15
CA ARG A 235 -24.46 -2.99 -15.02
C ARG A 235 -24.43 -1.78 -14.09
N THR A 236 -25.61 -1.26 -13.74
CA THR A 236 -25.78 -0.04 -12.95
C THR A 236 -26.31 -0.30 -11.53
N GLN A 237 -26.57 -1.55 -11.20
CA GLN A 237 -26.98 -1.94 -9.85
C GLN A 237 -25.87 -1.62 -8.86
N TYR A 238 -26.25 -1.10 -7.70
CA TYR A 238 -25.33 -0.94 -6.59
C TYR A 238 -24.87 -2.32 -6.12
N GLN A 239 -23.56 -2.50 -5.99
CA GLN A 239 -22.91 -3.72 -5.51
C GLN A 239 -21.81 -3.36 -4.53
N HIS A 240 -21.51 -4.26 -3.61
CA HIS A 240 -20.43 -4.10 -2.65
C HIS A 240 -19.46 -5.28 -2.72
N VAL A 241 -18.22 -5.09 -2.30
CA VAL A 241 -17.18 -6.15 -2.35
C VAL A 241 -17.58 -7.41 -1.55
N THR A 242 -18.39 -7.26 -0.51
CA THR A 242 -18.95 -8.40 0.26
C THR A 242 -19.83 -9.31 -0.55
N ASP A 243 -20.38 -8.84 -1.68
CA ASP A 243 -21.25 -9.61 -2.58
C ASP A 243 -20.47 -10.57 -3.48
N LEU A 244 -19.15 -10.37 -3.62
CA LEU A 244 -18.30 -11.21 -4.46
C LEU A 244 -18.28 -12.66 -4.00
N LEU A 245 -18.11 -12.91 -2.71
CA LEU A 245 -18.00 -14.26 -2.18
C LEU A 245 -19.26 -15.08 -2.45
N PRO A 246 -20.47 -14.65 -2.08
CA PRO A 246 -21.69 -15.38 -2.40
C PRO A 246 -21.92 -15.51 -3.92
N THR A 247 -21.53 -14.50 -4.72
CA THR A 247 -21.64 -14.59 -6.19
C THR A 247 -20.70 -15.64 -6.77
N ILE A 248 -19.47 -15.77 -6.27
CA ILE A 248 -18.53 -16.80 -6.71
C ILE A 248 -19.07 -18.20 -6.38
N PHE A 249 -19.64 -18.41 -5.20
CA PHE A 249 -20.27 -19.66 -4.84
C PHE A 249 -21.44 -20.00 -5.78
N ASP A 250 -22.27 -19.02 -6.08
CA ASP A 250 -23.43 -19.18 -6.96
C ASP A 250 -22.99 -19.52 -8.40
N LEU A 251 -22.04 -18.77 -8.97
CA LEU A 251 -21.47 -19.02 -10.29
C LEU A 251 -20.76 -20.39 -10.39
N ALA A 252 -20.21 -20.86 -9.29
CA ALA A 252 -19.58 -22.18 -9.21
C ALA A 252 -20.59 -23.32 -8.96
N GLY A 253 -21.86 -23.01 -8.70
CA GLY A 253 -22.87 -23.99 -8.33
C GLY A 253 -22.62 -24.66 -6.98
N LEU A 254 -21.97 -23.96 -6.06
CA LEU A 254 -21.60 -24.45 -4.73
C LEU A 254 -22.44 -23.76 -3.65
N PRO A 255 -22.88 -24.49 -2.61
CA PRO A 255 -23.50 -23.85 -1.46
C PRO A 255 -22.48 -23.08 -0.62
N VAL A 256 -22.90 -21.96 -0.04
CA VAL A 256 -22.09 -21.27 0.97
C VAL A 256 -21.94 -22.19 2.20
N PRO A 257 -20.73 -22.47 2.68
CA PRO A 257 -20.54 -23.37 3.82
C PRO A 257 -21.15 -22.80 5.10
N THR A 258 -21.89 -23.62 5.82
CA THR A 258 -22.43 -23.29 7.15
C THR A 258 -21.54 -23.76 8.29
N GLU A 259 -20.59 -24.65 7.98
CA GLU A 259 -19.65 -25.20 8.95
C GLU A 259 -18.25 -25.32 8.34
N ARG A 260 -17.21 -25.08 9.13
CA ARG A 260 -15.81 -25.28 8.78
C ARG A 260 -15.03 -25.84 9.97
N HIS A 261 -14.39 -26.99 9.78
CA HIS A 261 -13.61 -27.67 10.84
C HIS A 261 -14.39 -27.90 12.14
N GLY A 262 -15.68 -28.26 12.06
CA GLY A 262 -16.54 -28.50 13.22
C GLY A 262 -17.00 -27.23 13.96
N GLN A 263 -16.82 -26.07 13.34
CA GLN A 263 -17.26 -24.77 13.85
C GLN A 263 -18.25 -24.14 12.87
N ASN A 264 -19.25 -23.42 13.38
CA ASN A 264 -20.14 -22.65 12.52
C ASN A 264 -19.32 -21.65 11.69
N ALA A 265 -19.50 -21.66 10.38
CA ALA A 265 -18.88 -20.70 9.49
C ALA A 265 -19.66 -19.37 9.53
N PRO A 266 -18.99 -18.21 9.67
CA PRO A 266 -19.63 -16.92 9.49
C PRO A 266 -20.30 -16.87 8.11
N GLN A 267 -21.54 -16.40 8.05
CA GLN A 267 -22.20 -16.19 6.77
C GLN A 267 -21.68 -14.90 6.11
N PRO A 268 -21.59 -14.85 4.76
CA PRO A 268 -21.25 -13.63 4.05
C PRO A 268 -22.22 -12.49 4.42
N ALA A 269 -21.67 -11.28 4.60
CA ALA A 269 -22.48 -10.09 4.84
C ALA A 269 -23.20 -9.60 3.56
N GLY A 270 -22.70 -9.98 2.39
CA GLY A 270 -23.28 -9.62 1.10
C GLY A 270 -24.22 -10.69 0.53
N SER A 271 -24.80 -10.38 -0.63
CA SER A 271 -25.73 -11.23 -1.38
C SER A 271 -25.23 -11.48 -2.81
N SER A 272 -25.53 -12.65 -3.39
CA SER A 272 -25.17 -12.91 -4.78
C SER A 272 -25.87 -11.96 -5.75
N PHE A 273 -25.11 -11.43 -6.69
CA PHE A 273 -25.61 -10.63 -7.82
C PHE A 273 -25.50 -11.40 -9.16
N ALA A 274 -25.38 -12.73 -9.14
CA ALA A 274 -25.23 -13.53 -10.35
C ALA A 274 -26.37 -13.30 -11.36
N GLU A 275 -27.59 -13.00 -10.90
CA GLU A 275 -28.71 -12.68 -11.77
C GLU A 275 -28.46 -11.42 -12.61
N SER A 276 -27.88 -10.38 -12.04
CA SER A 276 -27.59 -9.13 -12.77
C SER A 276 -26.55 -9.31 -13.87
N LEU A 277 -25.74 -10.35 -13.82
CA LEU A 277 -24.80 -10.68 -14.89
C LEU A 277 -25.53 -11.19 -16.15
N GLN A 278 -26.69 -11.84 -15.98
CA GLN A 278 -27.51 -12.38 -17.06
C GLN A 278 -28.62 -11.41 -17.48
N ASN A 279 -29.16 -10.66 -16.55
CA ASN A 279 -30.27 -9.73 -16.76
C ASN A 279 -29.86 -8.33 -16.30
N PRO A 280 -29.64 -7.37 -17.26
CA PRO A 280 -29.25 -6.00 -16.90
C PRO A 280 -30.33 -5.23 -16.11
N ASP A 281 -31.59 -5.67 -16.20
CA ASP A 281 -32.72 -5.05 -15.51
C ASP A 281 -33.03 -5.69 -14.13
N ALA A 282 -32.24 -6.69 -13.71
CA ALA A 282 -32.40 -7.27 -12.38
C ALA A 282 -32.20 -6.19 -11.30
N PRO A 283 -32.98 -6.22 -10.22
CA PRO A 283 -32.79 -5.27 -9.12
C PRO A 283 -31.45 -5.50 -8.43
N SER A 284 -30.92 -4.45 -7.76
CA SER A 284 -29.80 -4.62 -6.84
C SER A 284 -30.17 -5.58 -5.71
N THR A 285 -29.24 -6.47 -5.39
CA THR A 285 -29.36 -7.38 -4.23
C THR A 285 -28.71 -6.78 -2.97
N HIS A 286 -28.17 -5.57 -3.07
CA HIS A 286 -27.50 -4.83 -1.99
C HIS A 286 -28.18 -3.47 -1.76
N PRO A 287 -29.25 -3.41 -0.98
CA PRO A 287 -30.06 -2.19 -0.85
C PRO A 287 -29.43 -1.12 0.04
N GLU A 288 -28.54 -1.51 0.95
CA GLU A 288 -27.93 -0.59 1.91
C GLU A 288 -26.52 -1.02 2.33
N GLN A 289 -25.67 -0.03 2.62
CA GLN A 289 -24.30 -0.24 3.09
C GLN A 289 -23.84 0.91 3.97
N TYR A 290 -23.20 0.60 5.10
CA TYR A 290 -22.47 1.58 5.90
C TYR A 290 -21.00 1.64 5.47
N TYR A 291 -20.40 2.80 5.66
CA TYR A 291 -18.97 3.05 5.47
C TYR A 291 -18.41 3.77 6.70
N GLU A 292 -17.20 3.43 7.06
CA GLU A 292 -16.38 4.18 8.00
C GLU A 292 -14.92 3.98 7.65
N GLN A 293 -14.17 5.08 7.62
CA GLN A 293 -12.72 5.06 7.46
C GLN A 293 -12.12 6.32 8.08
N ALA A 294 -11.27 6.16 9.09
CA ALA A 294 -10.55 7.25 9.75
C ALA A 294 -11.46 8.40 10.22
N GLY A 295 -12.67 8.08 10.70
CA GLY A 295 -13.66 9.07 11.14
C GLY A 295 -14.64 9.53 10.05
N HIS A 296 -14.29 9.41 8.77
CA HIS A 296 -15.25 9.65 7.69
C HIS A 296 -16.36 8.63 7.74
N ARG A 297 -17.61 9.07 7.77
CA ARG A 297 -18.79 8.24 7.91
C ARG A 297 -19.65 8.31 6.66
N GLY A 298 -20.27 7.21 6.29
CA GLY A 298 -21.17 7.16 5.15
C GLY A 298 -22.23 6.09 5.27
N TYR A 299 -23.41 6.34 4.71
CA TYR A 299 -24.48 5.36 4.58
C TYR A 299 -25.19 5.48 3.25
N TYR A 300 -25.21 4.39 2.51
CA TYR A 300 -26.00 4.23 1.29
C TYR A 300 -27.29 3.46 1.58
N ARG A 301 -28.42 3.92 1.02
CA ARG A 301 -29.68 3.17 0.99
C ARG A 301 -30.51 3.60 -0.22
N ASP A 302 -30.86 2.65 -1.08
CA ASP A 302 -31.79 2.82 -2.20
C ASP A 302 -31.52 4.05 -3.07
N GLY A 303 -30.24 4.28 -3.43
CA GLY A 303 -29.81 5.40 -4.26
C GLY A 303 -29.56 6.70 -3.50
N TRP A 304 -29.78 6.75 -2.20
CA TRP A 304 -29.39 7.88 -1.34
C TRP A 304 -28.07 7.61 -0.65
N SER A 305 -27.20 8.60 -0.59
CA SER A 305 -25.93 8.57 0.11
C SER A 305 -25.85 9.73 1.10
N ALA A 306 -25.63 9.42 2.37
CA ALA A 306 -25.29 10.41 3.39
C ALA A 306 -23.83 10.22 3.77
N VAL A 307 -23.02 11.29 3.73
CA VAL A 307 -21.56 11.21 3.94
C VAL A 307 -21.05 12.35 4.80
N THR A 308 -19.90 12.14 5.46
CA THR A 308 -19.15 13.21 6.14
C THR A 308 -17.74 13.32 5.58
N CYS A 309 -17.15 14.51 5.70
CA CYS A 309 -15.73 14.73 5.50
C CYS A 309 -15.12 15.11 6.86
N HIS A 310 -14.65 14.09 7.60
CA HIS A 310 -14.12 14.29 8.95
C HIS A 310 -12.86 15.15 8.92
N GLN A 311 -12.78 16.14 9.82
CA GLN A 311 -11.57 16.90 10.04
C GLN A 311 -10.84 16.34 11.28
N PRO A 312 -9.58 15.92 11.16
CA PRO A 312 -8.84 15.33 12.27
C PRO A 312 -8.84 16.21 13.52
N ARG A 313 -9.06 15.60 14.67
CA ARG A 313 -9.12 16.27 15.99
C ARG A 313 -10.30 17.20 16.19
N THR A 314 -11.34 17.05 15.39
CA THR A 314 -12.63 17.70 15.65
C THR A 314 -13.62 16.70 16.27
N ALA A 315 -14.57 17.22 17.03
CA ALA A 315 -15.60 16.37 17.62
C ALA A 315 -16.60 15.91 16.56
N PHE A 316 -16.94 14.63 16.53
CA PHE A 316 -17.94 14.08 15.60
C PHE A 316 -19.32 14.76 15.71
N SER A 317 -19.64 15.37 16.86
CA SER A 317 -20.86 16.13 17.05
C SER A 317 -20.91 17.47 16.31
N GLU A 318 -19.78 17.97 15.87
CA GLU A 318 -19.65 19.24 15.14
C GLU A 318 -19.65 19.05 13.61
N GLU A 319 -19.62 17.80 13.15
CA GLU A 319 -19.58 17.50 11.72
C GLU A 319 -20.88 17.75 11.00
N THR A 320 -20.74 18.27 9.78
CA THR A 320 -21.85 18.40 8.85
C THR A 320 -21.94 17.17 7.96
N TRP A 321 -23.13 16.57 7.89
CA TRP A 321 -23.44 15.53 6.94
C TRP A 321 -23.95 16.14 5.63
N GLU A 322 -23.46 15.66 4.51
CA GLU A 322 -24.00 15.90 3.19
C GLU A 322 -24.98 14.78 2.81
N LEU A 323 -25.99 15.08 2.00
CA LEU A 323 -26.95 14.10 1.47
C LEU A 323 -27.02 14.23 -0.05
N HIS A 324 -26.88 13.10 -0.73
CA HIS A 324 -26.88 13.02 -2.19
C HIS A 324 -27.87 11.97 -2.69
N HIS A 325 -28.48 12.22 -3.86
CA HIS A 325 -29.32 11.24 -4.54
C HIS A 325 -28.59 10.71 -5.77
N LEU A 326 -27.86 9.61 -5.62
CA LEU A 326 -26.88 9.10 -6.59
C LEU A 326 -27.49 8.75 -7.96
N ALA A 327 -28.78 8.39 -8.02
CA ALA A 327 -29.45 8.16 -9.29
C ALA A 327 -29.63 9.43 -10.13
N GLN A 328 -29.63 10.62 -9.50
CA GLN A 328 -29.74 11.92 -10.17
C GLN A 328 -28.41 12.66 -10.22
N ASP A 329 -27.58 12.49 -9.20
CA ASP A 329 -26.27 13.10 -9.03
C ASP A 329 -25.24 12.05 -8.60
N PRO A 330 -24.76 11.20 -9.51
CA PRO A 330 -23.81 10.14 -9.21
C PRO A 330 -22.42 10.65 -8.78
N THR A 331 -22.19 11.96 -8.90
CA THR A 331 -20.91 12.60 -8.61
C THR A 331 -20.90 13.36 -7.28
N GLU A 332 -22.02 13.33 -6.54
CA GLU A 332 -22.14 14.03 -5.24
C GLU A 332 -21.84 15.53 -5.34
N SER A 333 -22.25 16.16 -6.47
CA SER A 333 -21.99 17.57 -6.75
C SER A 333 -22.97 18.52 -6.07
N GLN A 334 -24.12 18.00 -5.60
CA GLN A 334 -25.19 18.76 -4.96
C GLN A 334 -25.56 18.15 -3.62
N ASP A 335 -25.29 18.88 -2.55
CA ASP A 335 -25.83 18.55 -1.24
C ASP A 335 -27.31 18.97 -1.18
N VAL A 336 -28.20 17.99 -0.96
CA VAL A 336 -29.65 18.17 -0.82
C VAL A 336 -30.13 17.97 0.61
N SER A 337 -29.24 17.97 1.59
CA SER A 337 -29.54 17.75 3.01
C SER A 337 -30.59 18.71 3.57
N ALA A 338 -30.49 20.00 3.21
CA ALA A 338 -31.46 21.03 3.61
C ALA A 338 -32.85 20.83 2.98
N GLN A 339 -32.95 20.15 1.83
CA GLN A 339 -34.19 19.87 1.11
C GLN A 339 -34.87 18.59 1.62
N HIS A 340 -34.10 17.66 2.16
CA HIS A 340 -34.55 16.35 2.63
C HIS A 340 -34.05 16.01 4.04
N PRO A 341 -34.33 16.85 5.07
CA PRO A 341 -33.77 16.68 6.39
C PRO A 341 -34.25 15.37 7.08
N GLU A 342 -35.46 14.91 6.76
CA GLU A 342 -35.99 13.66 7.30
C GLU A 342 -35.24 12.43 6.74
N LYS A 343 -34.88 12.46 5.43
CA LYS A 343 -34.10 11.40 4.80
C LYS A 343 -32.67 11.39 5.36
N LEU A 344 -32.05 12.55 5.57
CA LEU A 344 -30.76 12.63 6.22
C LEU A 344 -30.79 12.03 7.63
N ALA A 345 -31.78 12.41 8.45
CA ALA A 345 -31.92 11.87 9.81
C ALA A 345 -32.15 10.34 9.81
N GLU A 346 -32.91 9.81 8.86
CA GLU A 346 -33.09 8.36 8.66
C GLU A 346 -31.73 7.67 8.43
N LEU A 347 -30.90 8.18 7.48
CA LEU A 347 -29.63 7.56 7.13
C LEU A 347 -28.58 7.69 8.25
N GLN A 348 -28.57 8.81 8.98
CA GLN A 348 -27.71 8.98 10.15
C GLN A 348 -28.03 7.95 11.24
N GLN A 349 -29.33 7.75 11.53
CA GLN A 349 -29.76 6.73 12.49
C GLN A 349 -29.40 5.31 12.03
N ALA A 350 -29.55 5.03 10.73
CA ALA A 350 -29.20 3.74 10.15
C ALA A 350 -27.70 3.49 10.23
N TRP A 351 -26.87 4.53 9.97
CA TRP A 351 -25.43 4.43 10.14
C TRP A 351 -25.06 4.13 11.59
N GLU A 352 -25.64 4.85 12.55
CA GLU A 352 -25.35 4.63 13.97
C GLU A 352 -25.70 3.21 14.42
N GLN A 353 -26.86 2.69 13.99
CA GLN A 353 -27.25 1.32 14.27
C GLN A 353 -26.27 0.31 13.66
N ALA A 354 -25.89 0.50 12.38
CA ALA A 354 -24.91 -0.36 11.72
C ALA A 354 -23.53 -0.30 12.38
N ALA A 355 -23.12 0.87 12.88
CA ALA A 355 -21.87 1.05 13.58
C ALA A 355 -21.82 0.24 14.90
N TRP A 356 -22.92 0.19 15.65
CA TRP A 356 -23.03 -0.67 16.83
C TRP A 356 -23.05 -2.15 16.49
N ASP A 357 -23.80 -2.55 15.47
CA ASP A 357 -23.96 -3.94 15.07
C ASP A 357 -22.64 -4.53 14.52
N ASN A 358 -21.78 -3.70 13.92
CA ASN A 358 -20.52 -4.10 13.29
C ASN A 358 -19.27 -3.71 14.08
N GLN A 359 -19.39 -3.31 15.35
CA GLN A 359 -18.25 -3.01 16.23
C GLN A 359 -17.37 -1.85 15.73
N VAL A 360 -17.96 -0.87 15.06
CA VAL A 360 -17.27 0.33 14.59
C VAL A 360 -16.89 1.23 15.76
N PHE A 361 -17.76 1.32 16.78
CA PHE A 361 -17.47 2.11 17.96
C PHE A 361 -16.48 1.43 18.94
N PRO A 362 -15.65 2.22 19.65
CA PRO A 362 -15.54 3.67 19.62
C PRO A 362 -14.78 4.18 18.38
N LEU A 363 -15.21 5.33 17.85
CA LEU A 363 -14.49 6.05 16.81
C LEU A 363 -13.27 6.79 17.37
N ASP A 364 -12.28 7.04 16.53
CA ASP A 364 -11.14 7.91 16.83
C ASP A 364 -11.30 9.24 16.07
N GLU A 365 -11.28 10.36 16.80
CA GLU A 365 -11.36 11.71 16.24
C GLU A 365 -10.05 12.16 15.54
N GLY A 366 -9.30 11.24 14.90
CA GLY A 366 -8.00 11.52 14.31
C GLY A 366 -6.89 11.71 15.35
N THR A 367 -7.10 11.20 16.58
CA THR A 367 -6.08 11.25 17.63
C THR A 367 -4.99 10.19 17.45
N GLY A 368 -5.28 9.14 16.68
CA GLY A 368 -4.43 7.98 16.48
C GLY A 368 -4.30 7.08 17.71
N LEU A 369 -5.06 7.34 18.77
CA LEU A 369 -4.95 6.58 20.03
C LEU A 369 -5.33 5.12 19.89
N LEU A 370 -6.31 4.79 19.03
CA LEU A 370 -6.68 3.40 18.78
C LEU A 370 -5.54 2.61 18.16
N ALA A 371 -4.76 3.21 17.28
CA ALA A 371 -3.58 2.58 16.69
C ALA A 371 -2.43 2.36 17.69
N THR A 372 -2.49 2.97 18.87
CA THR A 372 -1.50 2.74 19.94
C THR A 372 -1.79 1.49 20.76
N GLN A 373 -2.98 0.93 20.68
CA GLN A 373 -3.33 -0.30 21.37
C GLN A 373 -2.62 -1.49 20.70
N ARG A 374 -1.68 -2.09 21.44
CA ARG A 374 -0.95 -3.25 20.97
C ARG A 374 -1.56 -4.52 21.54
N PRO A 375 -1.81 -5.55 20.73
CA PRO A 375 -2.22 -6.84 21.26
C PRO A 375 -1.17 -7.37 22.26
N PRO A 376 -1.58 -7.99 23.38
CA PRO A 376 -0.65 -8.47 24.42
C PRO A 376 0.42 -9.44 23.88
N TRP A 377 0.12 -10.19 22.84
CA TRP A 377 1.06 -11.12 22.21
C TRP A 377 2.20 -10.43 21.44
N GLU A 378 2.05 -9.16 21.02
CA GLU A 378 3.14 -8.40 20.40
C GLU A 378 4.33 -8.20 21.34
N THR A 379 4.10 -8.05 22.63
CA THR A 379 5.18 -7.87 23.61
C THR A 379 6.14 -9.06 23.66
N ALA A 380 5.63 -10.25 23.33
CA ALA A 380 6.46 -11.45 23.22
C ALA A 380 7.44 -11.39 22.05
N LEU A 381 7.14 -10.62 21.00
CA LEU A 381 8.02 -10.45 19.84
C LEU A 381 9.22 -9.54 20.13
N ALA A 382 9.17 -8.72 21.18
CA ALA A 382 10.26 -7.85 21.61
C ALA A 382 11.21 -8.54 22.62
N GLN A 383 11.42 -9.84 22.46
CA GLN A 383 12.34 -10.65 23.25
C GLN A 383 13.55 -11.08 22.41
N PRO A 384 14.69 -11.44 23.02
CA PRO A 384 15.82 -12.00 22.29
C PRO A 384 15.39 -13.20 21.44
N VAL A 385 15.84 -13.22 20.18
CA VAL A 385 15.51 -14.29 19.22
C VAL A 385 16.74 -14.66 18.40
N THR A 386 16.93 -15.97 18.20
CA THR A 386 17.98 -16.51 17.34
C THR A 386 17.38 -17.08 16.07
N PHE A 387 17.92 -16.66 14.94
CA PHE A 387 17.59 -17.17 13.62
C PHE A 387 18.71 -18.07 13.10
N TRP A 388 18.33 -19.17 12.49
CA TRP A 388 19.26 -20.18 11.98
C TRP A 388 19.45 -20.02 10.44
N PRO A 389 20.53 -20.55 9.87
CA PRO A 389 20.66 -20.63 8.43
C PRO A 389 19.43 -21.26 7.78
N ALA A 390 19.07 -20.78 6.58
CA ALA A 390 17.85 -21.14 5.86
C ALA A 390 16.53 -20.72 6.53
N THR A 391 16.53 -19.92 7.58
CA THR A 391 15.31 -19.26 8.06
C THR A 391 14.65 -18.51 6.90
N PRO A 392 13.35 -18.72 6.62
CA PRO A 392 12.61 -17.90 5.68
C PRO A 392 12.65 -16.42 6.08
N THR A 393 12.38 -15.52 5.16
CA THR A 393 12.27 -14.09 5.50
C THR A 393 11.31 -13.90 6.68
N VAL A 394 11.84 -13.33 7.77
CA VAL A 394 11.02 -12.96 8.93
C VAL A 394 10.25 -11.73 8.56
N GLU A 395 8.93 -11.85 8.54
CA GLU A 395 8.07 -10.77 8.03
C GLU A 395 8.16 -9.50 8.89
N ARG A 396 7.82 -8.37 8.28
CA ARG A 396 7.95 -7.03 8.84
C ARG A 396 7.36 -6.89 10.24
N TYR A 397 6.18 -7.40 10.43
CA TYR A 397 5.41 -7.22 11.66
C TYR A 397 6.15 -7.76 12.91
N ARG A 398 6.82 -8.91 12.76
CA ARG A 398 7.66 -9.47 13.82
C ARG A 398 8.99 -8.78 13.95
N SER A 399 9.65 -8.51 12.82
CA SER A 399 11.01 -7.97 12.81
C SER A 399 11.08 -6.55 13.37
N THR A 400 10.09 -5.70 13.11
CA THR A 400 10.05 -4.34 13.64
C THR A 400 9.98 -4.28 15.17
N GLN A 401 9.36 -5.26 15.84
CA GLN A 401 9.28 -5.29 17.30
C GLN A 401 10.67 -5.41 17.95
N LEU A 402 11.65 -5.98 17.23
CA LEU A 402 13.02 -6.14 17.72
C LEU A 402 13.81 -4.84 17.78
N ILE A 403 13.45 -3.86 16.96
CA ILE A 403 14.23 -2.62 16.74
C ILE A 403 13.46 -1.33 17.00
N ASN A 404 12.12 -1.37 16.99
CA ASN A 404 11.29 -0.15 16.97
C ASN A 404 11.51 0.72 18.22
N SER A 405 11.92 1.96 17.99
CA SER A 405 12.13 3.00 19.01
C SER A 405 13.04 2.58 20.18
N ARG A 406 14.04 1.74 19.93
CA ARG A 406 14.91 1.16 20.97
C ARG A 406 16.35 0.96 20.52
N SER A 407 17.22 0.77 21.50
CA SER A 407 18.54 0.17 21.31
C SER A 407 18.37 -1.32 21.03
N PHE A 408 19.29 -1.92 20.28
CA PHE A 408 19.32 -3.36 20.03
C PHE A 408 20.70 -3.82 19.59
N THR A 409 20.95 -5.13 19.66
CA THR A 409 22.15 -5.75 19.08
C THR A 409 21.78 -6.85 18.11
N VAL A 410 22.60 -7.00 17.08
CA VAL A 410 22.57 -8.13 16.14
C VAL A 410 23.91 -8.81 16.20
N GLU A 411 23.94 -10.03 16.73
CA GLU A 411 25.14 -10.86 16.81
C GLU A 411 25.07 -11.94 15.74
N VAL A 412 26.14 -12.07 14.94
CA VAL A 412 26.26 -13.07 13.88
C VAL A 412 27.45 -13.96 14.16
N ALA A 413 27.22 -15.25 14.32
CA ALA A 413 28.24 -16.27 14.50
C ALA A 413 28.42 -17.05 13.19
N PHE A 414 29.66 -17.13 12.68
CA PHE A 414 30.01 -17.80 11.43
C PHE A 414 31.47 -18.24 11.41
N ASP A 415 31.80 -19.17 10.52
CA ASP A 415 33.19 -19.49 10.21
C ASP A 415 33.61 -18.68 8.99
N TYR A 416 34.79 -18.09 9.05
CA TYR A 416 35.38 -17.35 7.96
C TYR A 416 36.61 -18.04 7.39
N CYS A 417 36.64 -18.20 6.06
CA CYS A 417 37.79 -18.60 5.31
C CYS A 417 38.09 -17.53 4.25
N PRO A 418 39.38 -17.33 3.85
CA PRO A 418 39.74 -16.36 2.82
C PRO A 418 38.95 -16.58 1.53
N GLY A 419 38.32 -15.50 1.03
CA GLY A 419 37.46 -15.56 -0.14
C GLY A 419 35.97 -15.83 0.16
N ASP A 420 35.61 -16.14 1.39
CA ASP A 420 34.20 -16.15 1.77
C ASP A 420 33.62 -14.75 1.71
N GLN A 421 32.46 -14.63 1.07
CA GLN A 421 31.80 -13.33 0.87
C GLN A 421 30.28 -13.49 0.84
N GLY A 422 29.58 -12.40 1.02
CA GLY A 422 28.12 -12.37 0.96
C GLY A 422 27.48 -11.73 2.16
N VAL A 423 26.16 -11.69 2.14
CA VAL A 423 25.33 -11.12 3.18
C VAL A 423 25.26 -12.08 4.35
N LEU A 424 25.57 -11.59 5.53
CA LEU A 424 25.37 -12.30 6.80
C LEU A 424 23.93 -12.12 7.29
N VAL A 425 23.44 -10.88 7.31
CA VAL A 425 22.06 -10.51 7.66
C VAL A 425 21.67 -9.21 6.97
N ALA A 426 20.45 -9.16 6.45
CA ALA A 426 19.81 -7.94 5.95
C ALA A 426 18.49 -7.74 6.70
N HIS A 427 18.16 -6.50 7.03
CA HIS A 427 16.89 -6.11 7.63
C HIS A 427 16.39 -4.86 6.94
N GLY A 428 15.34 -5.00 6.15
CA GLY A 428 14.71 -3.91 5.42
C GLY A 428 14.87 -4.02 3.90
N ASP A 429 14.81 -2.88 3.26
CA ASP A 429 14.69 -2.73 1.81
C ASP A 429 15.19 -1.35 1.33
N GLN A 430 14.90 -1.00 0.06
CA GLN A 430 15.24 0.30 -0.52
C GLN A 430 14.64 1.50 0.22
N GLY A 431 13.53 1.32 0.91
CA GLY A 431 12.87 2.36 1.71
C GLY A 431 13.58 2.65 3.03
N GLY A 432 14.36 1.71 3.52
CA GLY A 432 15.16 1.83 4.74
C GLY A 432 15.52 0.47 5.33
N GLY A 433 16.75 0.38 5.84
CA GLY A 433 17.24 -0.89 6.37
C GLY A 433 18.73 -0.86 6.67
N TYR A 434 19.26 -2.01 7.03
CA TYR A 434 20.69 -2.23 7.17
C TYR A 434 21.11 -3.63 6.73
N ILE A 435 22.35 -3.76 6.29
CA ILE A 435 22.91 -5.00 5.82
C ILE A 435 24.35 -5.16 6.35
N LEU A 436 24.60 -6.28 7.02
CA LEU A 436 25.94 -6.74 7.37
C LEU A 436 26.38 -7.75 6.32
N TYR A 437 27.53 -7.52 5.72
CA TYR A 437 28.07 -8.38 4.69
C TYR A 437 29.60 -8.43 4.72
N VAL A 438 30.16 -9.44 4.08
CA VAL A 438 31.60 -9.60 3.90
C VAL A 438 31.92 -9.45 2.42
N GLU A 439 32.88 -8.61 2.09
CA GLU A 439 33.43 -8.41 0.77
C GLU A 439 34.91 -8.07 0.86
N ASN A 440 35.74 -8.66 -0.01
CA ASN A 440 37.21 -8.44 -0.01
C ASN A 440 37.86 -8.69 1.36
N ASP A 441 37.50 -9.79 1.99
CA ASP A 441 38.01 -10.25 3.28
C ASP A 441 37.70 -9.29 4.49
N CYS A 442 36.83 -8.30 4.30
CA CYS A 442 36.44 -7.32 5.30
C CYS A 442 34.94 -7.39 5.63
N LEU A 443 34.62 -7.12 6.90
CA LEU A 443 33.24 -6.89 7.35
C LEU A 443 32.78 -5.49 6.98
N HIS A 444 31.56 -5.38 6.48
CA HIS A 444 30.94 -4.09 6.13
C HIS A 444 29.53 -3.97 6.69
N LEU A 445 29.15 -2.74 7.04
CA LEU A 445 27.77 -2.33 7.26
C LEU A 445 27.37 -1.34 6.18
N ALA A 446 26.25 -1.59 5.49
CA ALA A 446 25.54 -0.56 4.74
C ALA A 446 24.21 -0.25 5.45
N TYR A 447 24.00 1.00 5.79
CA TYR A 447 22.78 1.51 6.40
C TYR A 447 22.04 2.41 5.41
N ASN A 448 20.79 2.09 5.16
CA ASN A 448 19.88 2.86 4.32
C ASN A 448 18.94 3.68 5.21
N GLY A 449 19.22 4.96 5.35
CA GLY A 449 18.38 5.91 6.09
C GLY A 449 17.38 6.60 5.16
N TYR A 450 16.31 5.91 4.73
CA TYR A 450 15.28 6.43 3.81
C TYR A 450 15.85 6.90 2.46
N GLY A 451 16.72 6.07 1.85
CA GLY A 451 17.36 6.37 0.56
C GLY A 451 18.73 7.06 0.67
N VAL A 452 19.15 7.45 1.88
CA VAL A 452 20.50 7.98 2.12
C VAL A 452 21.38 6.88 2.68
N MET A 453 22.40 6.48 1.91
CA MET A 453 23.28 5.38 2.27
C MET A 453 24.44 5.87 3.16
N THR A 454 24.67 5.15 4.25
CA THR A 454 25.87 5.29 5.10
C THR A 454 26.59 3.94 5.13
N ALA A 455 27.86 3.92 4.77
CA ALA A 455 28.70 2.72 4.79
C ALA A 455 29.73 2.79 5.93
N LEU A 456 29.94 1.66 6.61
CA LEU A 456 31.01 1.47 7.59
C LEU A 456 31.88 0.30 7.14
N ASP A 457 33.20 0.52 7.15
CA ASP A 457 34.19 -0.54 7.02
C ASP A 457 34.53 -1.06 8.44
N GLY A 458 34.17 -2.29 8.72
CA GLY A 458 34.46 -2.97 9.98
C GLY A 458 35.86 -3.60 10.03
N GLY A 459 36.59 -3.56 8.92
CA GLY A 459 37.96 -4.09 8.81
C GLY A 459 38.04 -5.59 8.52
N PRO A 460 39.29 -6.09 8.44
CA PRO A 460 39.58 -7.45 7.99
C PRO A 460 39.16 -8.51 9.01
N LEU A 461 38.75 -9.66 8.46
CA LEU A 461 38.38 -10.84 9.25
C LEU A 461 39.58 -11.78 9.43
N ALA A 462 39.67 -12.40 10.60
CA ALA A 462 40.63 -13.48 10.88
C ALA A 462 40.00 -14.84 10.50
N ILE A 463 40.85 -15.75 9.97
CA ILE A 463 40.39 -17.10 9.63
C ILE A 463 39.90 -17.85 10.84
N GLY A 464 38.76 -18.54 10.71
CA GLY A 464 38.18 -19.41 11.74
C GLY A 464 36.86 -18.88 12.29
N GLU A 465 36.47 -19.37 13.47
CA GLU A 465 35.23 -18.98 14.13
C GLU A 465 35.25 -17.49 14.47
N THR A 466 34.23 -16.80 14.01
CA THR A 466 34.10 -15.34 14.12
C THR A 466 32.72 -14.96 14.61
N THR A 467 32.68 -13.98 15.52
CA THR A 467 31.45 -13.33 15.94
C THR A 467 31.50 -11.85 15.58
N CYS A 468 30.56 -11.40 14.74
CA CYS A 468 30.37 -9.98 14.46
C CYS A 468 29.13 -9.45 15.19
N THR A 469 29.24 -8.25 15.77
CA THR A 469 28.12 -7.60 16.47
C THR A 469 27.88 -6.22 15.89
N LEU A 470 26.64 -5.94 15.49
CA LEU A 470 26.13 -4.60 15.28
C LEU A 470 25.39 -4.18 16.55
N ALA A 471 25.90 -3.17 17.25
CA ALA A 471 25.23 -2.55 18.37
C ALA A 471 24.62 -1.22 17.95
N MET A 472 23.32 -1.09 18.11
CA MET A 472 22.55 0.11 17.79
C MET A 472 22.06 0.74 19.09
N GLU A 473 22.59 1.91 19.44
CA GLU A 473 22.19 2.69 20.59
C GLU A 473 21.16 3.75 20.15
N ALA A 474 20.08 3.90 20.89
CA ALA A 474 19.03 4.89 20.67
C ALA A 474 19.14 6.04 21.68
N PRO A 475 19.91 7.10 21.41
CA PRO A 475 20.09 8.22 22.35
C PRO A 475 18.86 9.13 22.47
N GLY A 476 17.88 8.95 21.61
CA GLY A 476 16.71 9.82 21.42
C GLY A 476 16.78 10.60 20.12
N ALA A 477 15.90 11.57 19.94
CA ALA A 477 15.82 12.43 18.75
C ALA A 477 15.61 11.68 17.41
N LYS A 478 14.95 10.50 17.43
CA LYS A 478 14.79 9.60 16.27
C LYS A 478 16.14 9.21 15.63
N LEU A 479 17.18 9.04 16.42
CA LEU A 479 18.53 8.71 15.95
C LEU A 479 19.01 7.38 16.53
N TRP A 480 19.91 6.73 15.80
CA TRP A 480 20.75 5.63 16.25
C TRP A 480 22.23 5.96 16.12
N ASN A 481 23.03 5.43 17.06
CA ASN A 481 24.46 5.34 16.94
C ASN A 481 24.81 3.88 16.69
N ALA A 482 25.53 3.57 15.62
CA ALA A 482 25.93 2.23 15.28
C ALA A 482 27.39 1.97 15.65
N THR A 483 27.66 0.83 16.28
CA THR A 483 28.99 0.32 16.58
C THR A 483 29.14 -1.08 16.01
N LEU A 484 30.22 -1.33 15.26
CA LEU A 484 30.61 -2.65 14.80
C LEU A 484 31.70 -3.23 15.70
N LEU A 485 31.52 -4.52 16.06
CA LEU A 485 32.54 -5.28 16.78
C LEU A 485 32.82 -6.59 16.04
N ILE A 486 34.09 -6.98 16.01
CA ILE A 486 34.57 -8.29 15.58
C ILE A 486 35.19 -8.97 16.82
N ASN A 487 34.69 -10.16 17.18
CA ASN A 487 35.16 -10.92 18.35
C ASN A 487 35.19 -10.05 19.63
N LYS A 488 34.12 -9.25 19.84
CA LYS A 488 33.94 -8.33 20.98
C LYS A 488 34.87 -7.10 20.97
N GLN A 489 35.72 -6.96 19.98
CA GLN A 489 36.58 -5.78 19.81
C GLN A 489 35.89 -4.79 18.89
N GLN A 490 35.71 -3.55 19.33
CA GLN A 490 35.15 -2.49 18.49
C GLN A 490 36.10 -2.17 17.34
N THR A 491 35.55 -2.14 16.12
CA THR A 491 36.29 -1.87 14.88
C THR A 491 35.85 -0.60 14.16
N ALA A 492 34.55 -0.28 14.21
CA ALA A 492 34.03 0.93 13.58
C ALA A 492 32.81 1.46 14.34
N GLN A 493 32.52 2.75 14.12
CA GLN A 493 31.32 3.40 14.68
C GLN A 493 30.86 4.55 13.82
N VAL A 494 29.56 4.86 13.88
CA VAL A 494 28.94 6.06 13.31
C VAL A 494 27.80 6.53 14.20
N ALA A 495 27.64 7.83 14.34
CA ALA A 495 26.57 8.43 15.12
C ALA A 495 25.56 9.13 14.23
N GLY A 496 24.36 9.34 14.75
CA GLY A 496 23.36 10.19 14.11
C GLY A 496 22.64 9.55 12.91
N LEU A 497 22.61 8.22 12.81
CA LEU A 497 21.81 7.53 11.81
C LEU A 497 20.32 7.76 12.06
N PRO A 498 19.51 8.10 11.05
CA PRO A 498 18.07 8.27 11.24
C PRO A 498 17.42 6.95 11.65
N MET A 499 16.69 6.95 12.78
CA MET A 499 15.95 5.77 13.22
C MET A 499 14.88 5.40 12.20
N LEU A 500 14.79 4.11 11.86
CA LEU A 500 13.75 3.58 11.01
C LEU A 500 12.45 3.47 11.81
N SER A 501 11.37 4.01 11.30
CA SER A 501 10.06 4.05 11.95
C SER A 501 8.93 4.07 10.92
N SER A 502 7.70 3.79 11.35
CA SER A 502 6.53 3.77 10.50
C SER A 502 6.64 2.76 9.34
N MET A 503 6.90 3.23 8.13
CA MET A 503 6.94 2.37 6.93
C MET A 503 8.31 1.71 6.68
N ALA A 504 9.37 2.10 7.37
CA ALA A 504 10.69 1.47 7.24
C ALA A 504 11.14 0.82 8.55
N PRO A 505 11.76 -0.38 8.51
CA PRO A 505 11.94 -1.21 7.33
C PRO A 505 10.61 -1.82 6.86
N PHE A 506 10.33 -1.78 5.57
CA PHE A 506 9.09 -2.35 5.02
C PHE A 506 9.20 -3.87 4.84
N GLU A 507 10.34 -4.36 4.37
CA GLU A 507 10.67 -5.79 4.42
C GLU A 507 11.29 -6.16 5.77
N GLY A 508 11.18 -7.44 6.10
CA GLY A 508 11.70 -7.95 7.36
C GLY A 508 13.15 -8.39 7.29
N ILE A 509 13.50 -9.42 8.10
CA ILE A 509 14.88 -9.91 8.24
C ILE A 509 15.13 -11.08 7.28
N ASN A 510 16.25 -11.00 6.57
CA ASN A 510 16.80 -12.07 5.73
C ASN A 510 18.12 -12.56 6.31
N ILE A 511 18.29 -13.87 6.39
CA ILE A 511 19.49 -14.52 6.94
C ILE A 511 20.32 -15.11 5.82
N GLY A 512 21.60 -14.74 5.77
CA GLY A 512 22.58 -15.26 4.82
C GLY A 512 22.38 -14.78 3.37
N THR A 513 21.55 -13.77 3.15
CA THR A 513 21.27 -13.23 1.81
C THR A 513 20.42 -11.97 1.93
N ASP A 514 20.33 -11.13 0.89
CA ASP A 514 19.39 -10.02 0.78
C ASP A 514 18.38 -10.33 -0.33
N ARG A 515 17.13 -10.61 0.01
CA ARG A 515 16.10 -11.08 -0.92
C ARG A 515 15.16 -9.94 -1.30
N ARG A 516 14.42 -10.10 -2.40
CA ARG A 516 13.36 -9.19 -2.89
C ARG A 516 13.88 -7.79 -3.17
N SER A 517 13.40 -6.76 -2.43
CA SER A 517 13.89 -5.39 -2.54
C SER A 517 15.17 -5.24 -1.71
N PRO A 518 16.31 -4.90 -2.33
CA PRO A 518 17.58 -4.87 -1.61
C PRO A 518 17.71 -3.63 -0.72
N VAL A 519 18.37 -3.79 0.43
CA VAL A 519 18.73 -2.66 1.29
C VAL A 519 19.70 -1.71 0.58
N SER A 520 20.67 -2.27 -0.16
CA SER A 520 21.65 -1.51 -0.95
C SER A 520 21.52 -1.86 -2.42
N TRP A 521 21.06 -0.90 -3.22
CA TRP A 521 20.97 -1.08 -4.67
C TRP A 521 22.32 -1.32 -5.33
N ASP A 522 23.36 -0.60 -4.94
CA ASP A 522 24.70 -0.74 -5.51
C ASP A 522 25.30 -2.14 -5.24
N LEU A 523 25.07 -2.68 -4.04
CA LEU A 523 25.47 -4.03 -3.70
C LEU A 523 24.72 -5.07 -4.54
N ASN A 524 23.41 -4.88 -4.69
CA ASN A 524 22.57 -5.75 -5.50
C ASN A 524 22.93 -5.70 -6.99
N GLN A 525 23.26 -4.55 -7.54
CA GLN A 525 23.73 -4.44 -8.93
C GLN A 525 25.04 -5.23 -9.17
N ARG A 526 25.94 -5.25 -8.19
CA ARG A 526 27.22 -5.97 -8.31
C ARG A 526 27.09 -7.49 -8.14
N HIS A 527 26.22 -7.93 -7.23
CA HIS A 527 26.22 -9.31 -6.72
C HIS A 527 24.85 -10.01 -6.74
N GLY A 528 23.75 -9.31 -7.11
CA GLY A 528 22.40 -9.84 -6.93
C GLY A 528 22.03 -9.95 -5.45
N THR A 529 21.39 -11.04 -5.05
CA THR A 529 21.00 -11.29 -3.66
C THR A 529 22.17 -11.57 -2.72
N PHE A 530 23.35 -11.69 -3.26
CA PHE A 530 24.66 -11.86 -2.61
C PHE A 530 24.66 -12.86 -1.44
N PRO A 531 24.34 -14.14 -1.69
CA PRO A 531 24.27 -15.13 -0.65
C PRO A 531 25.62 -15.39 -0.01
N TRP A 532 25.63 -15.61 1.30
CA TRP A 532 26.83 -15.99 2.05
C TRP A 532 27.41 -17.31 1.54
N THR A 533 28.73 -17.35 1.29
CA THR A 533 29.42 -18.52 0.72
C THR A 533 30.03 -19.44 1.77
N GLY A 534 30.30 -18.92 2.98
CA GLY A 534 30.89 -19.69 4.07
C GLY A 534 29.84 -20.38 4.97
N THR A 535 30.25 -20.80 6.15
CA THR A 535 29.36 -21.41 7.16
C THR A 535 28.80 -20.36 8.10
N LEU A 536 27.49 -20.13 8.04
CA LEU A 536 26.76 -19.29 8.99
C LEU A 536 26.17 -20.19 10.10
N HIS A 537 26.39 -19.85 11.38
CA HIS A 537 25.88 -20.63 12.50
C HIS A 537 24.56 -20.08 13.03
N ALA A 538 24.52 -18.78 13.36
CA ALA A 538 23.33 -18.15 13.93
C ALA A 538 23.38 -16.63 13.78
N VAL A 539 22.18 -16.02 13.78
CA VAL A 539 22.00 -14.57 13.92
C VAL A 539 21.06 -14.31 15.08
N THR A 540 21.55 -13.63 16.12
CA THR A 540 20.78 -13.35 17.33
C THR A 540 20.47 -11.85 17.42
N TYR A 541 19.19 -11.53 17.51
CA TYR A 541 18.70 -10.19 17.82
C TYR A 541 18.41 -10.09 19.31
N THR A 542 18.94 -9.06 19.96
CA THR A 542 18.65 -8.77 21.36
C THR A 542 18.10 -7.34 21.45
N PRO A 543 16.77 -7.19 21.64
CA PRO A 543 16.16 -5.91 21.92
C PRO A 543 16.68 -5.31 23.23
N GLY A 544 17.06 -4.04 23.19
CA GLY A 544 17.51 -3.29 24.35
C GLY A 544 16.44 -2.34 24.91
N GLU A 545 16.89 -1.34 25.67
CA GLU A 545 16.01 -0.32 26.25
C GLU A 545 15.39 0.56 25.17
N LEU A 546 14.17 1.04 25.44
CA LEU A 546 13.51 2.03 24.61
C LEU A 546 14.31 3.35 24.61
N ALA A 547 14.25 4.08 23.51
CA ALA A 547 14.82 5.44 23.46
C ALA A 547 14.20 6.30 24.57
N PRO A 548 14.95 7.22 25.18
CA PRO A 548 14.47 8.03 26.32
C PRO A 548 13.19 8.83 26.04
N ASP A 549 12.98 9.18 24.79
CA ASP A 549 11.83 9.95 24.30
C ASP A 549 10.78 9.10 23.55
N ALA A 550 10.91 7.78 23.56
CA ALA A 550 10.07 6.87 22.76
C ALA A 550 8.57 7.06 23.03
N ALA A 551 8.16 7.19 24.30
CA ALA A 551 6.75 7.32 24.67
C ALA A 551 6.13 8.63 24.18
N ALA A 552 6.83 9.77 24.35
CA ALA A 552 6.37 11.07 23.88
C ALA A 552 6.29 11.10 22.35
N ARG A 553 7.32 10.59 21.67
CA ARG A 553 7.39 10.54 20.21
C ARG A 553 6.36 9.60 19.58
N TRP A 554 6.03 8.52 20.25
CA TRP A 554 4.97 7.63 19.79
C TRP A 554 3.64 8.37 19.67
N ILE A 555 3.28 9.12 20.71
CA ILE A 555 2.07 9.95 20.72
C ILE A 555 2.12 10.99 19.60
N ASP A 556 3.25 11.70 19.45
CA ASP A 556 3.41 12.72 18.41
C ASP A 556 3.35 12.12 17.00
N THR A 557 4.00 10.97 16.78
CA THR A 557 3.95 10.28 15.47
C THR A 557 2.52 9.82 15.14
N MET A 558 1.77 9.34 16.11
CA MET A 558 0.39 8.94 15.88
C MET A 558 -0.53 10.13 15.61
N ARG A 559 -0.30 11.25 16.29
CA ARG A 559 -1.02 12.51 16.03
C ARG A 559 -0.72 13.05 14.63
N GLU A 560 0.54 13.02 14.20
CA GLU A 560 0.94 13.41 12.86
C GLU A 560 0.37 12.47 11.79
N ALA A 561 0.37 11.16 12.05
CA ALA A 561 -0.25 10.20 11.16
C ALA A 561 -1.75 10.48 10.99
N GLY A 562 -2.48 10.64 12.08
CA GLY A 562 -3.90 10.97 12.06
C GLY A 562 -4.21 12.29 11.36
N THR A 563 -3.29 13.26 11.33
CA THR A 563 -3.50 14.53 10.61
C THR A 563 -3.07 14.52 9.15
N ARG A 564 -2.23 13.58 8.73
CA ARG A 564 -1.72 13.52 7.35
C ARG A 564 -2.48 12.56 6.46
N PHE A 565 -3.09 11.55 7.05
CA PHE A 565 -3.70 10.44 6.33
C PHE A 565 -5.23 10.38 6.48
N ASP A 566 -5.77 11.22 7.34
CA ASP A 566 -7.22 11.45 7.48
C ASP A 566 -7.73 12.53 6.52
#